data_aa8531bec40bbadf323acbc81beb4227
#
_entry.id   aa8531bec40bbadf323acbc81beb4227
#
_cell.length_a   1.000
_cell.length_b   1.000
_cell.length_c   1.000
_cell.angle_alpha   90.00
_cell.angle_beta   90.00
_cell.angle_gamma   90.00
#
_symmetry.space_group_name_H-M   'P 1'
#
loop_
_entity.id
_entity.type
_entity.pdbx_description
1 polymer ?
#
loop_
_entity_poly.entity_id
_entity_poly.type
_entity_poly.pdbx_seq_one_letter_code
_entity_poly.pdbx_strand_id
1 'polypeptide(L)'
;MKGKEYPFGYVEFLHSQQQNEYDNIEHDMFPIIDLYTDDDVTDIFINEYNNIWIVKDGKNIKVNNCFESESALSAWISLIAKTLKQPYMKTGDFKERDEIHPILDARFPNGSRIMATSPLITPKGTSVSLRKVPKKILTGDELIGFDYLTPEMMAYLQKAIRQKKNIVFVGNTGSGKTTLVRVMILFMDRGIRIITVEDTAELNVIDHFPLGIAFEAPVRKNVAADLATCITATKRAQPDCVVVGEIRTPTAMYAYYDVCTGGTVGNITTMHATSPKKAIIKMAIYLMKAGGFSFELAEQLIREEVDIIVQCRRDPEYGRRVSEITEVHDTELRSVFSFDKETQTFRDHR
;
A
#
# COMPACT_ATOMS: atom_id res chain seq x y z
N MET A 1 -18.11 26.21 8.26
CA MET A 1 -16.78 26.56 8.79
C MET A 1 -15.77 26.13 7.75
N LYS A 2 -14.70 26.92 7.55
CA LYS A 2 -13.65 26.53 6.59
C LYS A 2 -12.68 25.60 7.32
N GLY A 3 -12.32 24.46 6.75
CA GLY A 3 -11.25 23.60 7.23
C GLY A 3 -9.86 24.26 7.05
N LYS A 4 -8.82 23.67 7.65
CA LYS A 4 -7.43 24.08 7.50
C LYS A 4 -6.62 22.94 6.88
N GLU A 5 -5.73 23.29 5.96
CA GLU A 5 -4.75 22.35 5.42
C GLU A 5 -3.52 22.34 6.33
N TYR A 6 -3.13 21.13 6.75
CA TYR A 6 -1.91 20.87 7.52
C TYR A 6 -0.91 20.11 6.65
N PRO A 7 0.37 20.02 7.04
CA PRO A 7 1.35 19.18 6.34
C PRO A 7 0.88 17.73 6.16
N PHE A 8 0.09 17.23 7.11
CA PHE A 8 -0.46 15.88 7.15
C PHE A 8 -1.91 15.78 6.62
N GLY A 9 -2.42 16.79 5.93
CA GLY A 9 -3.68 16.77 5.20
C GLY A 9 -4.72 17.80 5.63
N TYR A 10 -5.78 17.90 4.83
CA TYR A 10 -6.90 18.79 5.11
C TYR A 10 -7.77 18.23 6.24
N VAL A 11 -8.11 19.08 7.19
CA VAL A 11 -9.01 18.74 8.30
C VAL A 11 -10.15 19.75 8.34
N GLU A 12 -11.39 19.24 8.29
CA GLU A 12 -12.58 20.04 8.46
C GLU A 12 -12.90 20.15 9.96
N PHE A 13 -12.92 21.39 10.46
CA PHE A 13 -13.11 21.63 11.90
C PHE A 13 -14.58 21.75 12.27
N LEU A 14 -14.99 20.94 13.23
CA LEU A 14 -16.31 21.02 13.85
C LEU A 14 -16.28 21.85 15.14
N HIS A 15 -15.15 21.89 15.86
CA HIS A 15 -14.98 22.57 17.14
C HIS A 15 -13.56 23.18 17.30
N SER A 16 -13.47 24.32 18.02
CA SER A 16 -12.23 25.01 18.29
C SER A 16 -11.20 24.16 19.08
N GLN A 17 -11.66 23.26 19.94
CA GLN A 17 -10.77 22.37 20.70
C GLN A 17 -10.02 21.38 19.79
N GLN A 18 -10.70 20.82 18.77
CA GLN A 18 -10.06 19.94 17.80
C GLN A 18 -9.04 20.70 16.93
N GLN A 19 -9.33 21.94 16.58
CA GLN A 19 -8.37 22.79 15.87
C GLN A 19 -7.08 22.94 16.66
N ASN A 20 -7.16 23.28 17.94
CA ASN A 20 -5.98 23.42 18.81
C ASN A 20 -5.16 22.13 18.89
N GLU A 21 -5.80 20.96 18.92
CA GLU A 21 -5.09 19.67 18.94
C GLU A 21 -4.28 19.44 17.67
N TYR A 22 -4.82 19.76 16.49
CA TYR A 22 -4.10 19.64 15.21
C TYR A 22 -3.01 20.71 15.08
N ASP A 23 -3.25 21.94 15.53
CA ASP A 23 -2.24 23.00 15.56
C ASP A 23 -1.04 22.62 16.44
N ASN A 24 -1.29 21.95 17.58
CA ASN A 24 -0.23 21.45 18.45
C ASN A 24 0.53 20.28 17.82
N ILE A 25 -0.15 19.36 17.09
CA ILE A 25 0.56 18.30 16.35
C ILE A 25 1.51 18.89 15.32
N GLU A 26 1.07 19.92 14.57
CA GLU A 26 1.91 20.61 13.59
C GLU A 26 3.09 21.31 14.26
N HIS A 27 2.85 22.02 15.37
CA HIS A 27 3.87 22.70 16.14
C HIS A 27 4.92 21.74 16.69
N ASP A 28 4.49 20.64 17.33
CA ASP A 28 5.40 19.68 17.94
C ASP A 28 6.09 18.77 16.89
N MET A 29 5.62 18.78 15.64
CA MET A 29 6.28 18.18 14.49
C MET A 29 7.47 19.00 13.97
N PHE A 30 7.66 20.21 14.46
CA PHE A 30 8.68 21.14 13.98
C PHE A 30 10.06 20.51 13.78
N PRO A 31 10.56 19.59 14.64
CA PRO A 31 11.86 18.96 14.46
C PRO A 31 12.02 18.15 13.18
N ILE A 32 10.90 17.67 12.58
CA ILE A 32 10.90 16.81 11.40
C ILE A 32 9.99 17.36 10.27
N ILE A 33 9.46 18.56 10.39
CA ILE A 33 8.47 19.09 9.44
C ILE A 33 9.07 19.29 8.04
N ASP A 34 10.31 19.71 7.96
CA ASP A 34 11.08 19.85 6.73
C ASP A 34 11.26 18.48 6.02
N LEU A 35 11.54 17.42 6.79
CA LEU A 35 11.62 16.06 6.28
C LEU A 35 10.26 15.52 5.84
N TYR A 36 9.22 15.87 6.60
CA TYR A 36 7.86 15.43 6.29
C TYR A 36 7.29 16.14 5.05
N THR A 37 7.64 17.38 4.80
CA THR A 37 7.19 18.15 3.63
C THR A 37 8.03 17.95 2.38
N ASP A 38 9.25 17.39 2.49
CA ASP A 38 10.09 17.02 1.34
C ASP A 38 9.45 15.85 0.57
N ASP A 39 8.99 16.09 -0.65
CA ASP A 39 8.27 15.09 -1.47
C ASP A 39 9.15 13.90 -1.89
N ASP A 40 10.48 14.02 -1.84
CA ASP A 40 11.41 12.92 -2.14
C ASP A 40 11.61 11.97 -0.95
N VAL A 41 11.23 12.38 0.27
CA VAL A 41 11.28 11.53 1.47
C VAL A 41 10.03 10.68 1.53
N THR A 42 10.21 9.36 1.57
CA THR A 42 9.11 8.38 1.63
C THR A 42 8.82 7.87 3.04
N ASP A 43 9.85 7.69 3.85
CA ASP A 43 9.73 7.19 5.21
C ASP A 43 10.64 7.99 6.15
N ILE A 44 10.20 8.17 7.41
CA ILE A 44 10.96 8.78 8.49
C ILE A 44 10.99 7.78 9.65
N PHE A 45 12.18 7.41 10.11
CA PHE A 45 12.40 6.51 11.24
C PHE A 45 13.05 7.27 12.39
N ILE A 46 12.37 7.33 13.52
CA ILE A 46 12.88 7.90 14.76
C ILE A 46 13.14 6.72 15.70
N ASN A 47 14.40 6.32 15.83
CA ASN A 47 14.76 5.19 16.71
C ASN A 47 14.94 5.63 18.16
N GLU A 48 15.31 6.89 18.36
CA GLU A 48 15.42 7.62 19.63
C GLU A 48 15.21 9.10 19.30
N TYR A 49 14.91 9.95 20.27
CA TYR A 49 14.62 11.38 20.07
C TYR A 49 15.70 12.14 19.28
N ASN A 50 16.95 11.66 19.26
CA ASN A 50 18.11 12.22 18.58
C ASN A 50 18.73 11.28 17.52
N ASN A 51 18.05 10.21 17.16
CA ASN A 51 18.52 9.24 16.16
C ASN A 51 17.48 9.04 15.07
N ILE A 52 17.50 9.96 14.09
CA ILE A 52 16.50 10.05 13.02
C ILE A 52 17.13 9.66 11.68
N TRP A 53 16.40 8.85 10.94
CA TRP A 53 16.73 8.39 9.60
C TRP A 53 15.57 8.65 8.64
N ILE A 54 15.88 8.88 7.38
CA ILE A 54 14.89 8.99 6.31
C ILE A 54 15.18 8.00 5.20
N VAL A 55 14.13 7.69 4.42
CA VAL A 55 14.29 7.03 3.12
C VAL A 55 14.05 8.08 2.05
N LYS A 56 15.10 8.37 1.26
CA LYS A 56 15.07 9.26 0.11
C LYS A 56 15.72 8.54 -1.07
N ASP A 57 15.08 8.53 -2.24
CA ASP A 57 15.51 7.80 -3.44
C ASP A 57 15.80 6.31 -3.16
N GLY A 58 15.03 5.71 -2.23
CA GLY A 58 15.21 4.31 -1.83
C GLY A 58 16.43 4.02 -0.96
N LYS A 59 17.17 5.05 -0.52
CA LYS A 59 18.34 4.92 0.35
C LYS A 59 18.01 5.40 1.77
N ASN A 60 18.59 4.70 2.77
CA ASN A 60 18.51 5.14 4.15
C ASN A 60 19.58 6.20 4.41
N ILE A 61 19.18 7.36 4.88
CA ILE A 61 20.07 8.51 5.16
C ILE A 61 19.84 8.93 6.62
N LYS A 62 20.92 9.02 7.39
CA LYS A 62 20.87 9.60 8.74
C LYS A 62 20.82 11.12 8.64
N VAL A 63 19.94 11.75 9.43
CA VAL A 63 19.79 13.20 9.48
C VAL A 63 20.17 13.75 10.86
N ASN A 64 20.42 15.06 10.92
CA ASN A 64 20.82 15.72 12.17
C ASN A 64 19.62 16.31 12.95
N ASN A 65 18.40 16.17 12.43
CA ASN A 65 17.19 16.57 13.12
C ASN A 65 17.04 15.78 14.42
N CYS A 66 16.52 16.42 15.46
CA CYS A 66 16.26 15.78 16.75
C CYS A 66 15.11 16.46 17.48
N PHE A 67 14.39 15.71 18.29
CA PHE A 67 13.50 16.28 19.31
C PHE A 67 14.34 16.77 20.50
N GLU A 68 13.81 17.72 21.27
CA GLU A 68 14.53 18.27 22.43
C GLU A 68 14.85 17.20 23.50
N SER A 69 13.96 16.22 23.64
CA SER A 69 14.10 15.14 24.62
C SER A 69 13.20 13.96 24.30
N GLU A 70 13.43 12.84 24.97
CA GLU A 70 12.53 11.67 24.96
C GLU A 70 11.10 12.07 25.43
N SER A 71 11.00 12.95 26.41
CA SER A 71 9.70 13.43 26.92
C SER A 71 8.95 14.24 25.84
N ALA A 72 9.64 15.06 25.05
CA ALA A 72 9.04 15.82 23.95
C ALA A 72 8.51 14.89 22.86
N LEU A 73 9.33 13.90 22.43
CA LEU A 73 8.90 12.89 21.45
C LEU A 73 7.69 12.07 21.96
N SER A 74 7.74 11.59 23.18
CA SER A 74 6.65 10.81 23.80
C SER A 74 5.37 11.61 23.96
N ALA A 75 5.47 12.92 24.30
CA ALA A 75 4.34 13.83 24.38
C ALA A 75 3.68 14.04 23.01
N TRP A 76 4.47 14.25 21.96
CA TRP A 76 3.98 14.38 20.58
C TRP A 76 3.20 13.11 20.14
N ILE A 77 3.73 11.91 20.41
CA ILE A 77 3.05 10.66 20.07
C ILE A 77 1.73 10.51 20.87
N SER A 78 1.72 10.89 22.14
CA SER A 78 0.51 10.85 22.97
C SER A 78 -0.56 11.82 22.45
N LEU A 79 -0.16 12.99 21.98
CA LEU A 79 -1.04 13.98 21.37
C LEU A 79 -1.66 13.43 20.07
N ILE A 80 -0.85 12.82 19.18
CA ILE A 80 -1.35 12.17 17.97
C ILE A 80 -2.37 11.08 18.31
N ALA A 81 -2.04 10.21 19.26
CA ALA A 81 -2.94 9.14 19.68
C ALA A 81 -4.28 9.68 20.18
N LYS A 82 -4.25 10.70 21.03
CA LYS A 82 -5.44 11.36 21.56
C LYS A 82 -6.28 11.98 20.45
N THR A 83 -5.67 12.79 19.56
CA THR A 83 -6.36 13.50 18.49
C THR A 83 -6.98 12.53 17.48
N LEU A 84 -6.25 11.47 17.12
CA LEU A 84 -6.72 10.44 16.19
C LEU A 84 -7.59 9.37 16.89
N LYS A 85 -7.87 9.51 18.20
CA LYS A 85 -8.69 8.60 19.02
C LYS A 85 -8.21 7.15 18.96
N GLN A 86 -6.89 6.96 18.99
CA GLN A 86 -6.26 5.65 19.02
C GLN A 86 -5.82 5.32 20.45
N PRO A 87 -5.96 4.04 20.88
CA PRO A 87 -5.46 3.62 22.17
C PRO A 87 -3.93 3.66 22.18
N TYR A 88 -3.37 4.45 23.09
CA TYR A 88 -1.93 4.50 23.34
C TYR A 88 -1.68 5.06 24.74
N MET A 89 -0.81 4.40 25.48
CA MET A 89 -0.38 4.87 26.80
C MET A 89 1.14 4.83 26.87
N LYS A 90 1.73 5.95 27.28
CA LYS A 90 3.16 6.04 27.58
C LYS A 90 3.44 5.54 28.99
N THR A 91 4.71 5.27 29.29
CA THR A 91 5.15 4.84 30.63
C THR A 91 4.72 5.85 31.70
N GLY A 92 4.06 5.37 32.76
CA GLY A 92 3.62 6.18 33.91
C GLY A 92 2.20 6.78 33.80
N ASP A 93 1.49 6.58 32.70
CA ASP A 93 0.14 7.13 32.49
C ASP A 93 -0.99 6.14 32.80
N PHE A 94 -0.71 5.02 33.43
CA PHE A 94 -1.69 3.94 33.65
C PHE A 94 -2.00 3.69 35.13
N LYS A 95 -3.21 3.20 35.37
CA LYS A 95 -3.65 2.63 36.65
C LYS A 95 -3.65 1.11 36.51
N GLU A 96 -3.54 0.39 37.63
CA GLU A 96 -3.46 -1.08 37.67
C GLU A 96 -4.60 -1.83 36.93
N ARG A 97 -5.73 -1.16 36.63
CA ARG A 97 -6.88 -1.75 35.94
C ARG A 97 -7.03 -1.35 34.49
N ASP A 98 -6.16 -0.48 34.00
CA ASP A 98 -6.24 0.01 32.62
C ASP A 98 -5.49 -0.95 31.68
N GLU A 99 -6.06 -1.21 30.52
CA GLU A 99 -5.35 -1.94 29.46
C GLU A 99 -4.25 -1.06 28.90
N ILE A 100 -3.01 -1.56 28.92
CA ILE A 100 -1.83 -0.84 28.45
C ILE A 100 -1.64 -1.10 26.96
N HIS A 101 -1.67 -0.05 26.16
CA HIS A 101 -1.43 -0.10 24.72
C HIS A 101 -0.05 0.51 24.38
N PRO A 102 1.04 -0.28 24.40
CA PRO A 102 2.39 0.24 24.21
C PRO A 102 2.72 0.53 22.76
N ILE A 103 1.82 0.25 21.83
CA ILE A 103 1.96 0.47 20.37
C ILE A 103 0.85 1.40 19.91
N LEU A 104 1.23 2.49 19.26
CA LEU A 104 0.36 3.29 18.42
C LEU A 104 0.45 2.79 16.98
N ASP A 105 -0.67 2.47 16.36
CA ASP A 105 -0.80 2.34 14.92
C ASP A 105 -1.92 3.27 14.48
N ALA A 106 -1.55 4.34 13.78
CA ALA A 106 -2.47 5.41 13.45
C ALA A 106 -2.22 5.94 12.03
N ARG A 107 -3.17 6.77 11.58
CA ARG A 107 -3.15 7.34 10.25
C ARG A 107 -3.54 8.81 10.29
N PHE A 108 -2.72 9.63 9.63
CA PHE A 108 -3.01 11.03 9.42
C PHE A 108 -4.12 11.25 8.37
N PRO A 109 -4.78 12.43 8.36
CA PRO A 109 -5.84 12.74 7.40
C PRO A 109 -5.43 12.59 5.93
N ASN A 110 -4.15 12.82 5.57
CA ASN A 110 -3.64 12.61 4.22
C ASN A 110 -3.33 11.15 3.87
N GLY A 111 -3.61 10.21 4.79
CA GLY A 111 -3.33 8.81 4.61
C GLY A 111 -1.94 8.35 5.06
N SER A 112 -1.03 9.24 5.42
CA SER A 112 0.28 8.86 5.96
C SER A 112 0.13 8.02 7.23
N ARG A 113 0.93 6.97 7.36
CA ARG A 113 0.87 6.04 8.51
C ARG A 113 1.95 6.37 9.53
N ILE A 114 1.58 6.28 10.78
CA ILE A 114 2.50 6.37 11.90
C ILE A 114 2.35 5.15 12.80
N MET A 115 3.44 4.43 13.04
CA MET A 115 3.55 3.42 14.07
C MET A 115 4.55 3.93 15.10
N ALA A 116 4.17 3.92 16.36
CA ALA A 116 5.07 4.27 17.45
C ALA A 116 5.01 3.24 18.57
N THR A 117 6.12 3.09 19.27
CA THR A 117 6.24 2.19 20.42
C THR A 117 6.68 2.98 21.66
N SER A 118 6.11 2.63 22.80
CA SER A 118 6.53 3.21 24.08
C SER A 118 7.78 2.54 24.65
N PRO A 119 8.50 3.16 25.59
CA PRO A 119 9.64 2.57 26.28
C PRO A 119 9.35 1.24 27.00
N LEU A 120 8.07 0.89 27.20
CA LEU A 120 7.69 -0.43 27.76
C LEU A 120 8.15 -1.60 26.88
N ILE A 121 8.22 -1.42 25.56
CA ILE A 121 8.64 -2.46 24.60
C ILE A 121 9.89 -2.07 23.80
N THR A 122 10.28 -0.80 23.81
CA THR A 122 11.51 -0.29 23.23
C THR A 122 12.38 0.36 24.30
N PRO A 123 13.22 -0.39 25.04
CA PRO A 123 13.91 0.07 26.24
C PRO A 123 14.82 1.29 26.07
N LYS A 124 15.25 1.60 24.82
CA LYS A 124 16.08 2.77 24.53
C LYS A 124 15.29 4.08 24.42
N GLY A 125 13.97 4.01 24.38
CA GLY A 125 13.09 5.17 24.26
C GLY A 125 11.95 4.92 23.28
N THR A 126 11.13 5.95 23.05
CA THR A 126 10.05 5.94 22.06
C THR A 126 10.63 5.78 20.66
N SER A 127 10.12 4.82 19.90
CA SER A 127 10.48 4.64 18.50
C SER A 127 9.29 4.94 17.59
N VAL A 128 9.56 5.55 16.43
CA VAL A 128 8.52 5.93 15.46
C VAL A 128 8.92 5.50 14.06
N SER A 129 7.98 4.90 13.34
CA SER A 129 8.05 4.66 11.90
C SER A 129 6.91 5.42 11.23
N LEU A 130 7.25 6.43 10.45
CA LEU A 130 6.30 7.25 9.74
C LEU A 130 6.48 7.03 8.24
N ARG A 131 5.44 6.51 7.57
CA ARG A 131 5.40 6.33 6.11
C ARG A 131 4.49 7.37 5.50
N LYS A 132 5.05 8.16 4.59
CA LYS A 132 4.31 9.18 3.86
C LYS A 132 3.52 8.57 2.70
N VAL A 133 2.40 9.20 2.38
CA VAL A 133 1.72 8.94 1.11
C VAL A 133 2.39 9.78 0.02
N PRO A 134 2.89 9.17 -1.06
CA PRO A 134 3.46 9.93 -2.16
C PRO A 134 2.39 10.84 -2.78
N LYS A 135 2.64 12.16 -2.79
CA LYS A 135 1.74 13.13 -3.42
C LYS A 135 1.71 13.00 -4.93
N LYS A 136 2.87 12.71 -5.54
CA LYS A 136 3.00 12.56 -6.99
C LYS A 136 2.78 11.10 -7.41
N ILE A 137 1.95 10.90 -8.42
CA ILE A 137 1.89 9.63 -9.15
C ILE A 137 2.95 9.71 -10.25
N LEU A 138 3.86 8.74 -10.27
CA LEU A 138 4.84 8.63 -11.35
C LEU A 138 4.14 8.36 -12.69
N THR A 139 4.74 8.86 -13.76
CA THR A 139 4.30 8.56 -15.13
C THR A 139 4.95 7.28 -15.65
N GLY A 140 4.42 6.73 -16.75
CA GLY A 140 5.05 5.60 -17.43
C GLY A 140 6.47 5.92 -17.92
N ASP A 141 6.67 7.14 -18.43
CA ASP A 141 7.98 7.59 -18.94
C ASP A 141 9.02 7.73 -17.80
N GLU A 142 8.59 8.18 -16.62
CA GLU A 142 9.46 8.22 -15.44
C GLU A 142 9.88 6.82 -15.00
N LEU A 143 8.96 5.83 -15.03
CA LEU A 143 9.31 4.43 -14.72
C LEU A 143 10.31 3.86 -15.74
N ILE A 144 10.16 4.19 -17.02
CA ILE A 144 11.12 3.82 -18.07
C ILE A 144 12.47 4.52 -17.80
N GLY A 145 12.47 5.81 -17.49
CA GLY A 145 13.68 6.58 -17.17
C GLY A 145 14.44 6.09 -15.93
N PHE A 146 13.78 5.39 -15.02
CA PHE A 146 14.39 4.72 -13.86
C PHE A 146 14.85 3.27 -14.16
N ASP A 147 14.81 2.82 -15.39
CA ASP A 147 15.08 1.43 -15.79
C ASP A 147 14.21 0.40 -15.03
N TYR A 148 13.02 0.84 -14.60
CA TYR A 148 12.08 -0.04 -13.88
C TYR A 148 11.46 -1.07 -14.82
N LEU A 149 11.18 -0.69 -16.08
CA LEU A 149 10.75 -1.54 -17.19
C LEU A 149 11.08 -0.86 -18.53
N THR A 150 11.09 -1.64 -19.61
CA THR A 150 11.36 -1.11 -20.96
C THR A 150 10.13 -0.46 -21.60
N PRO A 151 10.30 0.37 -22.66
CA PRO A 151 9.17 0.89 -23.44
C PRO A 151 8.28 -0.22 -24.01
N GLU A 152 8.85 -1.35 -24.44
CA GLU A 152 8.11 -2.49 -24.99
C GLU A 152 7.24 -3.18 -23.92
N MET A 153 7.78 -3.35 -22.70
CA MET A 153 7.03 -3.86 -21.55
C MET A 153 5.89 -2.92 -21.16
N MET A 154 6.15 -1.60 -21.16
CA MET A 154 5.13 -0.59 -20.89
C MET A 154 4.02 -0.65 -21.94
N ALA A 155 4.36 -0.69 -23.22
CA ALA A 155 3.39 -0.77 -24.32
C ALA A 155 2.55 -2.06 -24.23
N TYR A 156 3.18 -3.19 -23.86
CA TYR A 156 2.49 -4.45 -23.63
C TYR A 156 1.47 -4.36 -22.50
N LEU A 157 1.87 -3.82 -21.35
CA LEU A 157 0.96 -3.66 -20.19
C LEU A 157 -0.17 -2.67 -20.48
N GLN A 158 0.10 -1.56 -21.19
CA GLN A 158 -0.94 -0.64 -21.65
C GLN A 158 -1.96 -1.31 -22.57
N LYS A 159 -1.48 -2.19 -23.49
CA LYS A 159 -2.36 -2.98 -24.34
C LYS A 159 -3.21 -3.94 -23.50
N ALA A 160 -2.62 -4.63 -22.54
CA ALA A 160 -3.33 -5.53 -21.64
C ALA A 160 -4.44 -4.83 -20.84
N ILE A 161 -4.16 -3.61 -20.30
CA ILE A 161 -5.16 -2.78 -19.63
C ILE A 161 -6.31 -2.43 -20.57
N ARG A 162 -6.01 -1.98 -21.82
CA ARG A 162 -7.07 -1.69 -22.81
C ARG A 162 -7.89 -2.91 -23.20
N GLN A 163 -7.29 -4.10 -23.18
CA GLN A 163 -7.96 -5.37 -23.41
C GLN A 163 -8.71 -5.90 -22.18
N LYS A 164 -8.72 -5.13 -21.07
CA LYS A 164 -9.37 -5.48 -19.82
C LYS A 164 -8.90 -6.82 -19.24
N LYS A 165 -7.58 -7.09 -19.33
CA LYS A 165 -6.98 -8.29 -18.76
C LYS A 165 -6.90 -8.20 -17.23
N ASN A 166 -7.18 -9.32 -16.55
CA ASN A 166 -6.98 -9.46 -15.11
C ASN A 166 -5.49 -9.62 -14.82
N ILE A 167 -4.90 -8.68 -14.06
CA ILE A 167 -3.46 -8.61 -13.85
C ILE A 167 -3.12 -8.71 -12.36
N VAL A 168 -2.19 -9.59 -12.02
CA VAL A 168 -1.66 -9.76 -10.66
C VAL A 168 -0.21 -9.27 -10.59
N PHE A 169 0.06 -8.25 -9.77
CA PHE A 169 1.41 -7.74 -9.55
C PHE A 169 2.01 -8.40 -8.32
N VAL A 170 3.16 -9.05 -8.47
CA VAL A 170 3.78 -9.83 -7.39
C VAL A 170 5.20 -9.34 -7.09
N GLY A 171 5.66 -9.56 -5.86
CA GLY A 171 7.01 -9.17 -5.43
C GLY A 171 7.08 -8.85 -3.94
N ASN A 172 8.28 -8.62 -3.44
CA ASN A 172 8.53 -8.30 -2.04
C ASN A 172 8.09 -6.86 -1.69
N THR A 173 8.06 -6.56 -0.38
CA THR A 173 7.84 -5.19 0.11
C THR A 173 8.88 -4.24 -0.47
N GLY A 174 8.43 -3.05 -0.90
CA GLY A 174 9.30 -2.02 -1.48
C GLY A 174 9.84 -2.34 -2.88
N SER A 175 9.30 -3.35 -3.60
CA SER A 175 9.67 -3.66 -4.98
C SER A 175 9.03 -2.73 -6.03
N GLY A 176 8.10 -1.85 -5.63
CA GLY A 176 7.44 -0.91 -6.54
C GLY A 176 6.11 -1.40 -7.12
N LYS A 177 5.52 -2.50 -6.62
CA LYS A 177 4.21 -3.02 -7.09
C LYS A 177 3.12 -1.95 -7.11
N THR A 178 2.85 -1.34 -5.95
CA THR A 178 1.79 -0.33 -5.81
C THR A 178 2.04 0.87 -6.73
N THR A 179 3.30 1.28 -6.88
CA THR A 179 3.68 2.36 -7.81
C THR A 179 3.34 2.01 -9.26
N LEU A 180 3.69 0.80 -9.70
CA LEU A 180 3.36 0.34 -11.06
C LEU A 180 1.85 0.20 -11.24
N VAL A 181 1.13 -0.35 -10.25
CA VAL A 181 -0.34 -0.46 -10.28
C VAL A 181 -0.99 0.91 -10.43
N ARG A 182 -0.54 1.93 -9.68
CA ARG A 182 -1.04 3.30 -9.81
C ARG A 182 -0.89 3.81 -11.25
N VAL A 183 0.29 3.60 -11.86
CA VAL A 183 0.54 4.00 -13.26
C VAL A 183 -0.36 3.22 -14.22
N MET A 184 -0.54 1.92 -14.00
CA MET A 184 -1.40 1.09 -14.87
C MET A 184 -2.86 1.52 -14.81
N ILE A 185 -3.40 1.83 -13.63
CA ILE A 185 -4.77 2.32 -13.47
C ILE A 185 -4.99 3.61 -14.27
N LEU A 186 -4.00 4.50 -14.34
CA LEU A 186 -4.13 5.74 -15.10
C LEU A 186 -4.25 5.54 -16.62
N PHE A 187 -3.96 4.35 -17.15
CA PHE A 187 -4.21 4.00 -18.56
C PHE A 187 -5.61 3.43 -18.82
N MET A 188 -6.41 3.20 -17.78
CA MET A 188 -7.82 2.80 -17.93
C MET A 188 -8.67 3.96 -18.47
N ASP A 189 -9.81 3.61 -19.07
CA ASP A 189 -10.80 4.58 -19.50
C ASP A 189 -11.35 5.35 -18.27
N ARG A 190 -11.40 6.67 -18.36
CA ARG A 190 -11.88 7.54 -17.28
C ARG A 190 -13.39 7.45 -17.06
N GLY A 191 -14.13 6.94 -18.04
CA GLY A 191 -15.58 6.75 -17.96
C GLY A 191 -16.03 5.49 -17.23
N ILE A 192 -15.10 4.59 -16.86
CA ILE A 192 -15.47 3.35 -16.15
C ILE A 192 -15.75 3.60 -14.66
N ARG A 193 -16.58 2.74 -14.10
CA ARG A 193 -16.81 2.68 -12.65
C ARG A 193 -15.78 1.76 -12.00
N ILE A 194 -14.64 2.34 -11.64
CA ILE A 194 -13.57 1.63 -10.91
C ILE A 194 -13.85 1.67 -9.41
N ILE A 195 -13.66 0.56 -8.72
CA ILE A 195 -13.67 0.51 -7.25
C ILE A 195 -12.32 0.01 -6.76
N THR A 196 -11.61 0.84 -5.99
CA THR A 196 -10.40 0.40 -5.28
C THR A 196 -10.76 -0.12 -3.90
N VAL A 197 -10.12 -1.20 -3.45
CA VAL A 197 -10.31 -1.78 -2.12
C VAL A 197 -8.95 -2.01 -1.50
N GLU A 198 -8.67 -1.38 -0.38
CA GLU A 198 -7.36 -1.40 0.27
C GLU A 198 -7.48 -1.53 1.79
N ASP A 199 -6.48 -2.16 2.44
CA ASP A 199 -6.29 -2.06 3.90
C ASP A 199 -5.86 -0.65 4.30
N THR A 200 -5.19 0.02 3.39
CA THR A 200 -4.72 1.40 3.52
C THR A 200 -4.72 2.02 2.14
N ALA A 201 -5.33 3.18 1.97
CA ALA A 201 -5.36 3.88 0.69
C ALA A 201 -3.96 4.35 0.29
N GLU A 202 -3.26 3.53 -0.47
CA GLU A 202 -1.97 3.82 -1.10
C GLU A 202 -2.13 4.19 -2.57
N LEU A 203 -3.18 3.70 -3.23
CA LEU A 203 -3.39 3.90 -4.66
C LEU A 203 -3.65 5.37 -5.01
N ASN A 204 -4.53 6.05 -4.27
CA ASN A 204 -4.83 7.48 -4.44
C ASN A 204 -5.08 7.90 -5.91
N VAL A 205 -5.82 7.08 -6.66
CA VAL A 205 -6.09 7.29 -8.10
C VAL A 205 -7.54 7.65 -8.39
N ILE A 206 -8.42 7.55 -7.40
CA ILE A 206 -9.86 7.66 -7.58
C ILE A 206 -10.29 9.04 -8.08
N ASP A 207 -9.61 10.11 -7.68
CA ASP A 207 -9.89 11.48 -8.14
C ASP A 207 -9.76 11.65 -9.66
N HIS A 208 -9.08 10.71 -10.34
CA HIS A 208 -9.01 10.69 -11.79
C HIS A 208 -10.19 10.00 -12.47
N PHE A 209 -11.14 9.42 -11.70
CA PHE A 209 -12.29 8.65 -12.20
C PHE A 209 -13.60 9.21 -11.64
N PRO A 210 -14.39 9.95 -12.42
CA PRO A 210 -15.63 10.58 -11.92
C PRO A 210 -16.66 9.60 -11.34
N LEU A 211 -16.65 8.34 -11.77
CA LEU A 211 -17.51 7.27 -11.26
C LEU A 211 -16.78 6.34 -10.27
N GLY A 212 -15.55 6.68 -9.92
CA GLY A 212 -14.70 5.85 -9.04
C GLY A 212 -15.11 5.93 -7.58
N ILE A 213 -14.87 4.84 -6.85
CA ILE A 213 -15.05 4.79 -5.38
C ILE A 213 -13.83 4.12 -4.78
N ALA A 214 -13.32 4.66 -3.67
CA ALA A 214 -12.32 4.02 -2.83
C ALA A 214 -12.97 3.41 -1.59
N PHE A 215 -12.80 2.10 -1.40
CA PHE A 215 -13.12 1.40 -0.17
C PHE A 215 -11.84 1.18 0.63
N GLU A 216 -11.91 1.46 1.91
CA GLU A 216 -10.81 1.18 2.83
C GLU A 216 -11.32 0.31 3.97
N ALA A 217 -10.64 -0.83 4.18
CA ALA A 217 -10.94 -1.73 5.27
C ALA A 217 -10.54 -1.08 6.61
N PRO A 218 -11.46 -0.91 7.58
CA PRO A 218 -11.15 -0.24 8.83
C PRO A 218 -10.22 -1.09 9.70
N VAL A 219 -9.18 -0.46 10.23
CA VAL A 219 -8.21 -1.10 11.15
C VAL A 219 -8.83 -1.39 12.53
N ARG A 220 -10.02 -0.84 12.83
CA ARG A 220 -10.66 -0.93 14.13
C ARG A 220 -11.27 -2.32 14.38
N LYS A 221 -10.88 -2.97 15.48
CA LYS A 221 -11.37 -4.31 15.89
C LYS A 221 -12.88 -4.42 16.11
N ASN A 222 -13.56 -3.31 16.38
CA ASN A 222 -15.01 -3.25 16.63
C ASN A 222 -15.84 -2.91 15.39
N VAL A 223 -15.26 -2.83 14.23
CA VAL A 223 -15.96 -2.65 12.95
C VAL A 223 -16.01 -4.01 12.24
N ALA A 224 -17.22 -4.48 11.96
CA ALA A 224 -17.45 -5.76 11.29
C ALA A 224 -17.23 -5.66 9.78
N ALA A 225 -16.10 -5.10 9.35
CA ALA A 225 -15.71 -5.01 7.95
C ALA A 225 -14.19 -5.19 7.85
N ASP A 226 -13.78 -6.27 7.24
CA ASP A 226 -12.39 -6.53 6.85
C ASP A 226 -12.23 -6.34 5.32
N LEU A 227 -11.03 -6.56 4.81
CA LEU A 227 -10.74 -6.44 3.38
C LEU A 227 -11.68 -7.36 2.55
N ALA A 228 -11.92 -8.58 2.98
CA ALA A 228 -12.79 -9.52 2.27
C ALA A 228 -14.25 -9.03 2.21
N THR A 229 -14.75 -8.47 3.32
CA THR A 229 -16.08 -7.85 3.39
C THR A 229 -16.18 -6.65 2.44
N CYS A 230 -15.15 -5.79 2.41
CA CYS A 230 -15.10 -4.65 1.50
C CYS A 230 -15.07 -5.10 0.04
N ILE A 231 -14.27 -6.12 -0.32
CA ILE A 231 -14.23 -6.69 -1.67
C ILE A 231 -15.62 -7.23 -2.04
N THR A 232 -16.26 -8.02 -1.18
CA THR A 232 -17.59 -8.57 -1.43
C THR A 232 -18.64 -7.47 -1.64
N ALA A 233 -18.56 -6.38 -0.89
CA ALA A 233 -19.47 -5.25 -1.01
C ALA A 233 -19.39 -4.55 -2.38
N THR A 234 -18.25 -4.62 -3.09
CA THR A 234 -18.12 -4.04 -4.43
C THR A 234 -19.14 -4.59 -5.41
N LYS A 235 -19.52 -5.87 -5.30
CA LYS A 235 -20.53 -6.53 -6.17
C LYS A 235 -21.90 -5.83 -6.14
N ARG A 236 -22.22 -5.13 -5.04
CA ARG A 236 -23.46 -4.35 -4.91
C ARG A 236 -23.32 -2.92 -5.45
N ALA A 237 -22.11 -2.48 -5.72
CA ALA A 237 -21.81 -1.13 -6.21
C ALA A 237 -21.71 -1.04 -7.74
N GLN A 238 -21.97 -2.14 -8.47
CA GLN A 238 -21.96 -2.22 -9.95
C GLN A 238 -20.63 -1.73 -10.56
N PRO A 239 -19.47 -2.30 -10.20
CA PRO A 239 -18.20 -1.92 -10.78
C PRO A 239 -18.03 -2.48 -12.20
N ASP A 240 -17.36 -1.71 -13.07
CA ASP A 240 -16.78 -2.24 -14.31
C ASP A 240 -15.49 -3.00 -14.02
N CYS A 241 -14.70 -2.50 -13.06
CA CYS A 241 -13.41 -3.03 -12.65
C CYS A 241 -13.20 -2.86 -11.15
N VAL A 242 -12.58 -3.86 -10.51
CA VAL A 242 -12.18 -3.81 -9.10
C VAL A 242 -10.67 -3.91 -8.99
N VAL A 243 -10.07 -3.00 -8.22
CA VAL A 243 -8.64 -3.02 -7.90
C VAL A 243 -8.47 -3.29 -6.42
N VAL A 244 -7.88 -4.42 -6.07
CA VAL A 244 -7.56 -4.76 -4.67
C VAL A 244 -6.09 -4.46 -4.41
N GLY A 245 -5.82 -3.56 -3.46
CA GLY A 245 -4.47 -3.09 -3.16
C GLY A 245 -3.51 -4.23 -2.86
N GLU A 246 -3.85 -5.14 -1.96
CA GLU A 246 -3.05 -6.34 -1.70
C GLU A 246 -3.89 -7.49 -1.11
N ILE A 247 -3.74 -8.68 -1.67
CA ILE A 247 -4.35 -9.91 -1.11
C ILE A 247 -3.36 -10.60 -0.18
N ARG A 248 -3.73 -10.67 1.13
CA ARG A 248 -2.91 -11.26 2.20
C ARG A 248 -3.55 -12.45 2.89
N THR A 249 -4.86 -12.64 2.74
CA THR A 249 -5.62 -13.69 3.45
C THR A 249 -6.40 -14.59 2.49
N PRO A 250 -6.70 -15.83 2.91
CA PRO A 250 -7.57 -16.72 2.15
C PRO A 250 -8.96 -16.15 1.87
N THR A 251 -9.56 -15.48 2.84
CA THR A 251 -10.90 -14.89 2.72
C THR A 251 -10.92 -13.76 1.69
N ALA A 252 -9.89 -12.90 1.68
CA ALA A 252 -9.75 -11.85 0.66
C ALA A 252 -9.52 -12.43 -0.74
N MET A 253 -8.77 -13.54 -0.86
CA MET A 253 -8.57 -14.23 -2.15
C MET A 253 -9.88 -14.80 -2.68
N TYR A 254 -10.67 -15.43 -1.83
CA TYR A 254 -11.97 -15.97 -2.22
C TYR A 254 -12.93 -14.84 -2.68
N ALA A 255 -13.00 -13.75 -1.93
CA ALA A 255 -13.82 -12.60 -2.28
C ALA A 255 -13.37 -11.97 -3.62
N TYR A 256 -12.06 -11.86 -3.87
CA TYR A 256 -11.52 -11.38 -5.15
C TYR A 256 -11.86 -12.31 -6.32
N TYR A 257 -11.67 -13.61 -6.14
CA TYR A 257 -12.08 -14.63 -7.13
C TYR A 257 -13.58 -14.50 -7.48
N ASP A 258 -14.43 -14.39 -6.46
CA ASP A 258 -15.89 -14.23 -6.64
C ASP A 258 -16.27 -12.90 -7.36
N VAL A 259 -15.45 -11.87 -7.26
CA VAL A 259 -15.58 -10.64 -8.05
C VAL A 259 -15.18 -10.89 -9.51
N CYS A 260 -14.06 -11.55 -9.77
CA CYS A 260 -13.59 -11.85 -11.13
C CYS A 260 -14.61 -12.69 -11.91
N THR A 261 -15.15 -13.76 -11.28
CA THR A 261 -16.20 -14.60 -11.88
C THR A 261 -17.57 -13.92 -11.97
N GLY A 262 -17.77 -12.80 -11.26
CA GLY A 262 -19.02 -12.06 -11.20
C GLY A 262 -19.31 -11.15 -12.40
N GLY A 263 -18.45 -11.16 -13.43
CA GLY A 263 -18.62 -10.38 -14.67
C GLY A 263 -17.86 -9.05 -14.73
N THR A 264 -17.07 -8.70 -13.71
CA THR A 264 -16.11 -7.60 -13.77
C THR A 264 -14.88 -8.02 -14.57
N VAL A 265 -14.27 -7.11 -15.32
CA VAL A 265 -13.12 -7.39 -16.18
C VAL A 265 -12.04 -6.34 -16.02
N GLY A 266 -10.78 -6.74 -16.27
CA GLY A 266 -9.65 -5.84 -16.08
C GLY A 266 -9.31 -5.61 -14.60
N ASN A 267 -9.63 -6.58 -13.76
CA ASN A 267 -9.37 -6.51 -12.33
C ASN A 267 -7.86 -6.56 -12.06
N ILE A 268 -7.42 -5.78 -11.07
CA ILE A 268 -6.01 -5.72 -10.70
C ILE A 268 -5.88 -6.01 -9.21
N THR A 269 -4.84 -6.77 -8.87
CA THR A 269 -4.44 -6.92 -7.47
C THR A 269 -2.94 -7.05 -7.32
N THR A 270 -2.46 -6.90 -6.09
CA THR A 270 -1.07 -7.23 -5.74
C THR A 270 -1.00 -8.34 -4.69
N MET A 271 0.11 -9.03 -4.65
CA MET A 271 0.42 -9.97 -3.57
C MET A 271 1.93 -10.20 -3.39
N HIS A 272 2.31 -10.73 -2.24
CA HIS A 272 3.68 -11.17 -2.02
C HIS A 272 3.90 -12.56 -2.61
N ALA A 273 4.72 -12.63 -3.66
CA ALA A 273 5.27 -13.88 -4.20
C ALA A 273 6.65 -13.60 -4.82
N THR A 274 7.49 -14.65 -4.92
CA THR A 274 8.87 -14.53 -5.42
C THR A 274 9.02 -14.99 -6.86
N SER A 275 7.96 -15.51 -7.49
CA SER A 275 7.87 -15.84 -8.91
C SER A 275 6.42 -15.97 -9.35
N PRO A 276 6.11 -15.87 -10.67
CA PRO A 276 4.77 -16.10 -11.21
C PRO A 276 4.21 -17.49 -10.82
N LYS A 277 5.01 -18.54 -10.92
CA LYS A 277 4.62 -19.89 -10.51
C LYS A 277 4.21 -19.96 -9.04
N LYS A 278 5.01 -19.35 -8.14
CA LYS A 278 4.68 -19.32 -6.70
C LYS A 278 3.46 -18.47 -6.41
N ALA A 279 3.17 -17.45 -7.24
CA ALA A 279 1.95 -16.67 -7.12
C ALA A 279 0.70 -17.52 -7.38
N ILE A 280 0.66 -18.29 -8.48
CA ILE A 280 -0.44 -19.23 -8.78
C ILE A 280 -0.63 -20.20 -7.64
N ILE A 281 0.43 -20.87 -7.18
CA ILE A 281 0.36 -21.82 -6.06
C ILE A 281 -0.21 -21.14 -4.80
N LYS A 282 0.23 -19.94 -4.47
CA LYS A 282 -0.23 -19.22 -3.28
C LYS A 282 -1.69 -18.82 -3.40
N MET A 283 -2.13 -18.34 -4.55
CA MET A 283 -3.54 -18.01 -4.82
C MET A 283 -4.41 -19.26 -4.71
N ALA A 284 -3.98 -20.39 -5.30
CA ALA A 284 -4.68 -21.67 -5.21
C ALA A 284 -4.80 -22.18 -3.76
N ILE A 285 -3.71 -22.09 -2.97
CA ILE A 285 -3.74 -22.45 -1.53
C ILE A 285 -4.73 -21.55 -0.77
N TYR A 286 -4.79 -20.27 -1.07
CA TYR A 286 -5.72 -19.35 -0.41
C TYR A 286 -7.16 -19.67 -0.80
N LEU A 287 -7.43 -19.90 -2.09
CA LEU A 287 -8.75 -20.24 -2.59
C LEU A 287 -9.22 -21.60 -2.03
N MET A 288 -8.34 -22.60 -2.01
CA MET A 288 -8.59 -23.91 -1.38
C MET A 288 -9.01 -23.76 0.09
N LYS A 289 -8.26 -22.97 0.87
CA LYS A 289 -8.51 -22.77 2.31
C LYS A 289 -9.82 -22.07 2.61
N ALA A 290 -10.23 -21.14 1.79
CA ALA A 290 -11.44 -20.36 2.01
C ALA A 290 -12.69 -20.96 1.37
N GLY A 291 -12.53 -21.60 0.19
CA GLY A 291 -13.64 -22.14 -0.60
C GLY A 291 -13.87 -23.64 -0.43
N GLY A 292 -12.99 -24.38 0.25
CA GLY A 292 -13.11 -25.84 0.43
C GLY A 292 -12.85 -26.65 -0.85
N PHE A 293 -12.22 -26.08 -1.87
CA PHE A 293 -11.86 -26.76 -3.12
C PHE A 293 -10.67 -27.72 -2.92
N SER A 294 -10.50 -28.71 -3.83
CA SER A 294 -9.19 -29.36 -3.94
C SER A 294 -8.14 -28.39 -4.46
N PHE A 295 -6.86 -28.71 -4.25
CA PHE A 295 -5.78 -27.83 -4.74
C PHE A 295 -5.79 -27.73 -6.27
N GLU A 296 -5.99 -28.86 -6.95
CA GLU A 296 -6.01 -28.95 -8.41
C GLU A 296 -7.14 -28.09 -8.99
N LEU A 297 -8.34 -28.18 -8.43
CA LEU A 297 -9.48 -27.36 -8.85
C LEU A 297 -9.22 -25.89 -8.57
N ALA A 298 -8.71 -25.56 -7.38
CA ALA A 298 -8.37 -24.16 -7.03
C ALA A 298 -7.30 -23.58 -7.96
N GLU A 299 -6.28 -24.36 -8.34
CA GLU A 299 -5.26 -23.91 -9.30
C GLU A 299 -5.87 -23.69 -10.69
N GLN A 300 -6.71 -24.59 -11.17
CA GLN A 300 -7.42 -24.42 -12.43
C GLN A 300 -8.26 -23.15 -12.44
N LEU A 301 -9.10 -22.94 -11.44
CA LEU A 301 -9.96 -21.76 -11.30
C LEU A 301 -9.15 -20.45 -11.29
N ILE A 302 -7.98 -20.43 -10.63
CA ILE A 302 -7.10 -19.25 -10.64
C ILE A 302 -6.52 -19.01 -12.04
N ARG A 303 -6.14 -20.06 -12.78
CA ARG A 303 -5.61 -19.91 -14.13
C ARG A 303 -6.65 -19.42 -15.13
N GLU A 304 -7.90 -19.75 -14.95
CA GLU A 304 -9.03 -19.27 -15.78
C GLU A 304 -9.27 -17.77 -15.58
N GLU A 305 -9.06 -17.25 -14.35
CA GLU A 305 -9.38 -15.85 -14.02
C GLU A 305 -8.18 -14.88 -14.12
N VAL A 306 -6.95 -15.37 -14.07
CA VAL A 306 -5.74 -14.51 -14.12
C VAL A 306 -5.13 -14.59 -15.51
N ASP A 307 -5.05 -13.47 -16.22
CA ASP A 307 -4.44 -13.41 -17.56
C ASP A 307 -2.93 -13.19 -17.51
N ILE A 308 -2.47 -12.30 -16.61
CA ILE A 308 -1.07 -11.85 -16.58
C ILE A 308 -0.57 -11.73 -15.14
N ILE A 309 0.65 -12.18 -14.93
CA ILE A 309 1.39 -11.95 -13.69
C ILE A 309 2.61 -11.10 -13.98
N VAL A 310 2.75 -9.98 -13.28
CA VAL A 310 3.89 -9.06 -13.39
C VAL A 310 4.74 -9.17 -12.13
N GLN A 311 5.96 -9.66 -12.26
CA GLN A 311 6.88 -9.77 -11.14
C GLN A 311 7.73 -8.52 -10.99
N CYS A 312 7.58 -7.85 -9.85
CA CYS A 312 8.40 -6.72 -9.42
C CYS A 312 9.46 -7.19 -8.43
N ARG A 313 10.70 -6.76 -8.61
CA ARG A 313 11.81 -7.12 -7.72
C ARG A 313 12.57 -5.90 -7.26
N ARG A 314 13.03 -5.94 -6.02
CA ARG A 314 14.07 -5.03 -5.50
C ARG A 314 15.34 -5.85 -5.36
N ASP A 315 16.32 -5.53 -6.16
CA ASP A 315 17.64 -6.14 -6.13
C ASP A 315 18.63 -5.15 -5.50
N PRO A 316 19.51 -5.58 -4.58
CA PRO A 316 20.50 -4.68 -3.96
C PRO A 316 21.48 -4.06 -4.97
N GLU A 317 21.79 -4.78 -6.04
CA GLU A 317 22.77 -4.37 -7.05
C GLU A 317 22.09 -3.59 -8.20
N TYR A 318 20.93 -4.07 -8.66
CA TYR A 318 20.28 -3.54 -9.86
C TYR A 318 19.05 -2.67 -9.57
N GLY A 319 18.75 -2.40 -8.29
CA GLY A 319 17.63 -1.55 -7.89
C GLY A 319 16.26 -2.22 -8.03
N ARG A 320 15.23 -1.39 -8.23
CA ARG A 320 13.84 -1.85 -8.40
C ARG A 320 13.53 -2.00 -9.88
N ARG A 321 12.87 -3.13 -10.26
CA ARG A 321 12.45 -3.36 -11.66
C ARG A 321 11.35 -4.39 -11.78
N VAL A 322 10.67 -4.37 -12.93
CA VAL A 322 9.87 -5.51 -13.39
C VAL A 322 10.85 -6.59 -13.85
N SER A 323 10.89 -7.72 -13.16
CA SER A 323 11.83 -8.81 -13.49
C SER A 323 11.24 -9.83 -14.45
N GLU A 324 9.92 -9.91 -14.55
CA GLU A 324 9.24 -10.86 -15.43
C GLU A 324 7.80 -10.41 -15.69
N ILE A 325 7.32 -10.60 -16.92
CA ILE A 325 5.90 -10.54 -17.28
C ILE A 325 5.54 -11.90 -17.88
N THR A 326 4.53 -12.53 -17.32
CA THR A 326 4.12 -13.90 -17.65
C THR A 326 2.64 -13.93 -17.99
N GLU A 327 2.30 -14.48 -19.16
CA GLU A 327 0.92 -14.86 -19.51
C GLU A 327 0.54 -16.16 -18.82
N VAL A 328 -0.67 -16.19 -18.30
CA VAL A 328 -1.23 -17.39 -17.66
C VAL A 328 -2.14 -18.08 -18.66
N HIS A 329 -1.89 -19.34 -18.89
CA HIS A 329 -2.73 -20.23 -19.70
C HIS A 329 -3.17 -21.41 -18.84
N ASP A 330 -4.18 -22.13 -19.27
CA ASP A 330 -4.79 -23.24 -18.51
C ASP A 330 -3.75 -24.27 -18.04
N THR A 331 -2.80 -24.62 -18.90
CA THR A 331 -1.81 -25.67 -18.65
C THR A 331 -0.40 -25.17 -18.40
N GLU A 332 -0.08 -23.91 -18.78
CA GLU A 332 1.28 -23.40 -18.71
C GLU A 332 1.37 -21.92 -18.32
N LEU A 333 2.55 -21.52 -17.91
CA LEU A 333 2.93 -20.13 -17.70
C LEU A 333 3.95 -19.75 -18.78
N ARG A 334 3.61 -18.77 -19.63
CA ARG A 334 4.46 -18.30 -20.72
C ARG A 334 5.12 -17.00 -20.33
N SER A 335 6.44 -17.01 -20.12
CA SER A 335 7.20 -15.78 -19.92
C SER A 335 7.23 -14.97 -21.23
N VAL A 336 6.77 -13.74 -21.19
CA VAL A 336 6.72 -12.81 -22.33
C VAL A 336 7.92 -11.88 -22.29
N PHE A 337 8.31 -11.44 -21.09
CA PHE A 337 9.50 -10.65 -20.85
C PHE A 337 10.20 -11.15 -19.58
N SER A 338 11.53 -11.17 -19.61
CA SER A 338 12.32 -11.48 -18.43
C SER A 338 13.57 -10.59 -18.34
N PHE A 339 14.04 -10.33 -17.11
CA PHE A 339 15.32 -9.67 -16.86
C PHE A 339 16.41 -10.73 -16.65
N ASP A 340 17.42 -10.67 -17.51
CA ASP A 340 18.61 -11.49 -17.39
C ASP A 340 19.65 -10.79 -16.52
N LYS A 341 19.99 -11.45 -15.40
CA LYS A 341 20.95 -10.90 -14.43
C LYS A 341 22.39 -10.90 -14.91
N GLU A 342 22.76 -11.88 -15.72
CA GLU A 342 24.16 -12.04 -16.20
C GLU A 342 24.49 -10.96 -17.24
N THR A 343 23.55 -10.71 -18.16
CA THR A 343 23.72 -9.70 -19.20
C THR A 343 23.22 -8.32 -18.79
N GLN A 344 22.49 -8.22 -17.66
CA GLN A 344 21.81 -7.01 -17.18
C GLN A 344 20.85 -6.40 -18.17
N THR A 345 20.23 -7.24 -19.00
CA THR A 345 19.30 -6.81 -20.06
C THR A 345 17.94 -7.45 -19.93
N PHE A 346 16.95 -6.79 -20.49
CA PHE A 346 15.62 -7.37 -20.65
C PHE A 346 15.57 -8.21 -21.93
N ARG A 347 14.96 -9.39 -21.84
CA ARG A 347 14.67 -10.26 -22.98
C ARG A 347 13.20 -10.19 -23.32
N ASP A 348 12.91 -10.04 -24.61
CA ASP A 348 11.57 -10.14 -25.19
C ASP A 348 11.40 -11.54 -25.80
N HIS A 349 10.39 -12.28 -25.35
CA HIS A 349 10.14 -13.68 -25.76
C HIS A 349 8.88 -13.82 -26.64
N ARG A 350 8.28 -12.69 -27.07
CA ARG A 350 7.06 -12.66 -27.88
C ARG A 350 7.26 -13.29 -29.27
#